data_cb117d67e70075b3017c70ef2f148543
#
_entry.id   cb117d67e70075b3017c70ef2f148543
#
_cell.length_a   1.000
_cell.length_b   1.000
_cell.length_c   1.000
_cell.angle_alpha   90.00
_cell.angle_beta   90.00
_cell.angle_gamma   90.00
#
_symmetry.space_group_name_H-M   'P 1'
#
loop_
_entity.id
_entity.type
_entity.pdbx_description
1 polymer ?
#
loop_
_entity_poly.entity_id
_entity_poly.type
_entity_poly.pdbx_seq_one_letter_code
_entity_poly.pdbx_strand_id
1 'polypeptide(L)'
;SSSLTSPLTQGSTLVTNTMWGGRFLASPTAIMEEINASIDFDKRLWRHDILASKAHAAMLAANGIISKKEGEEIARGLDKIAAEIEAGTFNFSRSLEDIHLNVESRLAELIGPVAGKLHTARSRNDQVATDFRLYVRDEIDAIDALLAMLQLALAETALAHAATVMPGFTHLQTAQPIAFGHHLLAYVEMFGRDRGRFFDARGRLNESPLGAAALAGTSFPIDRDATAKALLFARPSANSLDAVSDRDFALESLAAASIAATHLSRLAEELGLWS
;
A
#
# COMPACT_ATOMS: atom_id res chain seq x y z
N SER A 1 -32.12 49.41 32.24
CA SER A 1 -31.03 49.74 31.34
C SER A 1 -29.74 49.02 31.76
N SER A 2 -29.46 47.91 31.19
CA SER A 2 -28.09 47.37 31.03
C SER A 2 -28.13 46.26 29.98
N SER A 3 -27.59 46.58 28.85
CA SER A 3 -27.38 45.71 27.69
C SER A 3 -26.26 44.71 27.96
N LEU A 4 -26.55 43.43 27.85
CA LEU A 4 -25.54 42.36 27.81
C LEU A 4 -25.39 41.93 26.34
N THR A 5 -24.29 42.32 25.72
CA THR A 5 -23.81 41.83 24.42
C THR A 5 -23.08 40.52 24.64
N SER A 6 -23.61 39.44 24.11
CA SER A 6 -22.90 38.15 23.98
C SER A 6 -21.87 38.19 22.86
N PRO A 7 -20.68 37.56 23.00
CA PRO A 7 -19.70 37.47 21.92
C PRO A 7 -20.12 36.42 20.91
N LEU A 8 -20.03 36.81 19.61
CA LEU A 8 -20.16 35.94 18.46
C LEU A 8 -19.09 34.85 18.47
N THR A 9 -19.50 33.61 18.58
CA THR A 9 -18.69 32.45 18.31
C THR A 9 -18.25 32.47 16.85
N GLN A 10 -16.94 32.56 16.61
CA GLN A 10 -16.35 32.35 15.30
C GLN A 10 -16.67 30.93 14.85
N GLY A 11 -17.46 30.81 13.78
CA GLY A 11 -17.73 29.55 13.12
C GLY A 11 -16.47 29.01 12.48
N SER A 12 -16.04 27.84 12.87
CA SER A 12 -15.07 27.04 12.12
C SER A 12 -15.68 26.74 10.75
N THR A 13 -15.05 27.24 9.71
CA THR A 13 -15.36 26.84 8.33
C THR A 13 -15.02 25.37 8.17
N LEU A 14 -16.03 24.50 8.24
CA LEU A 14 -15.92 23.12 7.82
C LEU A 14 -15.53 23.12 6.32
N VAL A 15 -14.35 22.63 6.01
CA VAL A 15 -13.93 22.37 4.64
C VAL A 15 -14.75 21.16 4.16
N THR A 16 -15.83 21.42 3.43
CA THR A 16 -16.66 20.38 2.83
C THR A 16 -16.01 19.88 1.55
N ASN A 17 -15.98 18.55 1.38
CA ASN A 17 -15.48 17.90 0.17
C ASN A 17 -16.37 18.26 -1.04
N THR A 18 -15.81 18.99 -2.00
CA THR A 18 -16.51 19.43 -3.22
C THR A 18 -16.29 18.52 -4.43
N MET A 19 -15.55 17.42 -4.26
CA MET A 19 -15.19 16.51 -5.37
C MET A 19 -16.38 15.80 -6.04
N TRP A 20 -17.52 15.66 -5.36
CA TRP A 20 -18.73 15.01 -5.87
C TRP A 20 -19.75 16.00 -6.52
N GLY A 21 -19.38 17.26 -6.69
CA GLY A 21 -20.27 18.38 -7.09
C GLY A 21 -20.84 18.34 -8.51
N GLY A 22 -20.43 17.42 -9.38
CA GLY A 22 -20.86 17.42 -10.80
C GLY A 22 -22.28 16.90 -11.06
N ARG A 23 -22.84 16.06 -10.18
CA ARG A 23 -24.17 15.44 -10.32
C ARG A 23 -25.12 15.65 -9.13
N PHE A 24 -24.62 16.11 -8.01
CA PHE A 24 -25.40 16.23 -6.78
C PHE A 24 -25.49 17.69 -6.34
N LEU A 25 -26.69 18.15 -6.03
CA LEU A 25 -26.98 19.52 -5.57
C LEU A 25 -26.82 19.72 -4.06
N ALA A 26 -26.52 18.65 -3.30
CA ALA A 26 -26.31 18.70 -1.86
C ALA A 26 -24.96 18.04 -1.50
N SER A 27 -24.30 18.57 -0.46
CA SER A 27 -23.13 17.95 0.14
C SER A 27 -23.52 16.61 0.80
N PRO A 28 -22.59 15.62 0.91
CA PRO A 28 -22.81 14.38 1.64
C PRO A 28 -23.29 14.66 3.07
N THR A 29 -24.18 13.80 3.59
CA THR A 29 -24.56 13.88 5.00
C THR A 29 -23.39 13.40 5.89
N ALA A 30 -23.34 13.82 7.15
CA ALA A 30 -22.30 13.42 8.11
C ALA A 30 -22.14 11.88 8.21
N ILE A 31 -23.24 11.13 8.07
CA ILE A 31 -23.25 9.66 8.04
C ILE A 31 -22.51 9.13 6.79
N MET A 32 -22.71 9.77 5.64
CA MET A 32 -22.02 9.37 4.40
C MET A 32 -20.52 9.67 4.49
N GLU A 33 -20.13 10.80 5.07
CA GLU A 33 -18.73 11.14 5.32
C GLU A 33 -18.06 10.11 6.24
N GLU A 34 -18.78 9.66 7.28
CA GLU A 34 -18.28 8.63 8.21
C GLU A 34 -18.12 7.25 7.53
N ILE A 35 -19.09 6.84 6.70
CA ILE A 35 -19.06 5.56 5.96
C ILE A 35 -17.94 5.56 4.92
N ASN A 36 -17.70 6.68 4.24
CA ASN A 36 -16.73 6.78 3.15
C ASN A 36 -15.30 6.97 3.64
N ALA A 37 -15.09 7.43 4.89
CA ALA A 37 -13.77 7.72 5.40
C ALA A 37 -12.91 6.45 5.57
N SER A 38 -11.82 6.36 4.81
CA SER A 38 -10.83 5.28 4.86
C SER A 38 -9.50 5.71 5.48
N ILE A 39 -9.32 7.00 5.79
CA ILE A 39 -8.05 7.57 6.28
C ILE A 39 -7.48 6.86 7.51
N ASP A 40 -8.32 6.30 8.37
CA ASP A 40 -7.88 5.62 9.59
C ASP A 40 -6.97 4.43 9.30
N PHE A 41 -7.12 3.77 8.15
CA PHE A 41 -6.30 2.63 7.73
C PHE A 41 -5.50 2.89 6.45
N ASP A 42 -5.99 3.67 5.48
CA ASP A 42 -5.31 3.90 4.21
C ASP A 42 -4.16 4.92 4.31
N LYS A 43 -4.09 5.68 5.41
CA LYS A 43 -2.94 6.55 5.68
C LYS A 43 -1.58 5.86 5.56
N ARG A 44 -1.52 4.54 5.73
CA ARG A 44 -0.30 3.75 5.52
C ARG A 44 0.20 3.73 4.08
N LEU A 45 -0.66 4.10 3.10
CA LEU A 45 -0.31 4.17 1.68
C LEU A 45 0.41 5.47 1.29
N TRP A 46 0.60 6.42 2.20
CA TRP A 46 1.10 7.76 1.89
C TRP A 46 2.42 7.77 1.10
N ARG A 47 3.34 6.84 1.40
CA ARG A 47 4.62 6.73 0.69
C ARG A 47 4.42 6.34 -0.77
N HIS A 48 3.52 5.43 -1.02
CA HIS A 48 3.20 4.92 -2.34
C HIS A 48 2.47 5.96 -3.17
N ASP A 49 1.51 6.68 -2.57
CA ASP A 49 0.81 7.79 -3.21
C ASP A 49 1.78 8.92 -3.62
N ILE A 50 2.67 9.34 -2.73
CA ILE A 50 3.67 10.36 -3.04
C ILE A 50 4.63 9.88 -4.13
N LEU A 51 5.10 8.65 -4.06
CA LEU A 51 6.00 8.06 -5.06
C LEU A 51 5.33 8.00 -6.45
N ALA A 52 4.11 7.48 -6.52
CA ALA A 52 3.34 7.37 -7.76
C ALA A 52 2.98 8.75 -8.32
N SER A 53 2.59 9.69 -7.46
CA SER A 53 2.29 11.07 -7.83
C SER A 53 3.51 11.80 -8.38
N LYS A 54 4.71 11.61 -7.83
CA LYS A 54 5.96 12.18 -8.36
C LYS A 54 6.30 11.59 -9.73
N ALA A 55 6.16 10.28 -9.90
CA ALA A 55 6.38 9.62 -11.20
C ALA A 55 5.40 10.13 -12.25
N HIS A 56 4.13 10.31 -11.89
CA HIS A 56 3.10 10.87 -12.76
C HIS A 56 3.41 12.32 -13.14
N ALA A 57 3.74 13.19 -12.20
CA ALA A 57 4.10 14.59 -12.47
C ALA A 57 5.33 14.72 -13.40
N ALA A 58 6.35 13.86 -13.17
CA ALA A 58 7.54 13.82 -14.03
C ALA A 58 7.18 13.41 -15.47
N MET A 59 6.32 12.40 -15.64
CA MET A 59 5.83 11.96 -16.94
C MET A 59 5.00 13.05 -17.63
N LEU A 60 4.08 13.73 -16.93
CA LEU A 60 3.30 14.85 -17.47
C LEU A 60 4.21 15.97 -17.99
N ALA A 61 5.26 16.32 -17.25
CA ALA A 61 6.23 17.34 -17.62
C ALA A 61 7.07 16.90 -18.83
N ALA A 62 7.53 15.63 -18.87
CA ALA A 62 8.31 15.08 -19.96
C ALA A 62 7.54 15.06 -21.29
N ASN A 63 6.23 14.84 -21.24
CA ASN A 63 5.34 14.84 -22.42
C ASN A 63 4.72 16.21 -22.74
N GLY A 64 5.16 17.29 -22.05
CA GLY A 64 4.70 18.64 -22.33
C GLY A 64 3.22 18.93 -21.96
N ILE A 65 2.60 18.06 -21.14
CA ILE A 65 1.23 18.24 -20.64
C ILE A 65 1.18 19.32 -19.58
N ILE A 66 2.22 19.37 -18.74
CA ILE A 66 2.51 20.47 -17.82
C ILE A 66 3.92 20.99 -18.10
N SER A 67 4.25 22.20 -17.63
CA SER A 67 5.61 22.70 -17.77
C SER A 67 6.58 21.99 -16.83
N LYS A 68 7.87 21.95 -17.19
CA LYS A 68 8.92 21.40 -16.32
C LYS A 68 8.94 22.06 -14.93
N LYS A 69 8.76 23.39 -14.89
CA LYS A 69 8.71 24.17 -13.63
C LYS A 69 7.56 23.69 -12.73
N GLU A 70 6.37 23.46 -13.29
CA GLU A 70 5.22 22.95 -12.53
C GLU A 70 5.44 21.55 -12.02
N GLY A 71 6.02 20.66 -12.84
CA GLY A 71 6.38 19.31 -12.42
C GLY A 71 7.38 19.31 -11.24
N GLU A 72 8.41 20.15 -11.30
CA GLU A 72 9.38 20.33 -10.22
C GLU A 72 8.74 20.95 -8.97
N GLU A 73 7.79 21.87 -9.12
CA GLU A 73 7.09 22.48 -8.00
C GLU A 73 6.18 21.49 -7.28
N ILE A 74 5.44 20.66 -8.03
CA ILE A 74 4.66 19.54 -7.49
C ILE A 74 5.55 18.57 -6.74
N ALA A 75 6.67 18.14 -7.34
CA ALA A 75 7.59 17.19 -6.70
C ALA A 75 8.14 17.74 -5.36
N ARG A 76 8.56 19.01 -5.32
CA ARG A 76 9.01 19.64 -4.07
C ARG A 76 7.90 19.77 -3.02
N GLY A 77 6.66 20.04 -3.45
CA GLY A 77 5.50 20.07 -2.55
C GLY A 77 5.26 18.70 -1.92
N LEU A 78 5.29 17.64 -2.73
CA LEU A 78 5.14 16.25 -2.27
C LEU A 78 6.28 15.83 -1.32
N ASP A 79 7.53 16.25 -1.57
CA ASP A 79 8.65 15.99 -0.67
C ASP A 79 8.47 16.65 0.71
N LYS A 80 7.90 17.87 0.75
CA LYS A 80 7.56 18.53 2.02
C LYS A 80 6.49 17.78 2.79
N ILE A 81 5.45 17.30 2.10
CA ILE A 81 4.39 16.50 2.71
C ILE A 81 4.96 15.20 3.28
N ALA A 82 5.82 14.51 2.54
CA ALA A 82 6.52 13.33 3.02
C ALA A 82 7.27 13.62 4.34
N ALA A 83 8.02 14.71 4.38
CA ALA A 83 8.76 15.12 5.56
C ALA A 83 7.84 15.47 6.75
N GLU A 84 6.69 16.12 6.51
CA GLU A 84 5.69 16.40 7.54
C GLU A 84 5.10 15.11 8.12
N ILE A 85 4.81 14.11 7.29
CA ILE A 85 4.27 12.81 7.74
C ILE A 85 5.33 12.03 8.52
N GLU A 86 6.57 11.99 8.05
CA GLU A 86 7.68 11.32 8.74
C GLU A 86 8.00 11.95 10.09
N ALA A 87 7.90 13.28 10.19
CA ALA A 87 8.07 14.01 11.44
C ALA A 87 6.88 13.93 12.39
N GLY A 88 5.75 13.32 11.96
CA GLY A 88 4.52 13.26 12.76
C GLY A 88 3.80 14.60 12.91
N THR A 89 4.10 15.58 12.06
CA THR A 89 3.50 16.93 12.10
C THR A 89 2.36 17.11 11.10
N PHE A 90 2.16 16.16 10.20
CA PHE A 90 1.05 16.16 9.26
C PHE A 90 -0.27 15.85 9.96
N ASN A 91 -1.29 16.68 9.73
CA ASN A 91 -2.61 16.48 10.33
C ASN A 91 -3.56 15.78 9.34
N PHE A 92 -3.84 14.50 9.59
CA PHE A 92 -4.82 13.74 8.83
C PHE A 92 -6.25 14.14 9.21
N SER A 93 -7.06 14.50 8.23
CA SER A 93 -8.46 14.90 8.41
C SER A 93 -9.42 13.85 7.88
N ARG A 94 -10.35 13.37 8.72
CA ARG A 94 -11.43 12.44 8.30
C ARG A 94 -12.40 13.06 7.31
N SER A 95 -12.60 14.39 7.36
CA SER A 95 -13.45 15.10 6.40
C SER A 95 -12.90 15.07 4.97
N LEU A 96 -11.63 14.72 4.79
CA LEU A 96 -10.97 14.53 3.50
C LEU A 96 -10.96 13.04 3.07
N GLU A 97 -11.81 12.20 3.64
CA GLU A 97 -12.08 10.82 3.29
C GLU A 97 -10.85 9.88 3.32
N ASP A 98 -9.89 10.06 2.40
CA ASP A 98 -8.76 9.17 2.13
C ASP A 98 -7.40 9.88 2.19
N ILE A 99 -6.32 9.08 2.16
CA ILE A 99 -4.95 9.60 2.15
C ILE A 99 -4.69 10.49 0.92
N HIS A 100 -5.24 10.13 -0.23
CA HIS A 100 -5.00 10.82 -1.48
C HIS A 100 -5.55 12.26 -1.42
N LEU A 101 -6.77 12.44 -0.91
CA LEU A 101 -7.37 13.76 -0.76
C LEU A 101 -6.66 14.58 0.34
N ASN A 102 -6.20 13.93 1.42
CA ASN A 102 -5.40 14.58 2.44
C ASN A 102 -4.07 15.12 1.85
N VAL A 103 -3.37 14.32 1.05
CA VAL A 103 -2.13 14.73 0.35
C VAL A 103 -2.42 15.84 -0.67
N GLU A 104 -3.46 15.69 -1.51
CA GLU A 104 -3.85 16.69 -2.51
C GLU A 104 -4.24 18.03 -1.90
N SER A 105 -5.01 18.01 -0.80
CA SER A 105 -5.41 19.23 -0.06
C SER A 105 -4.19 19.95 0.50
N ARG A 106 -3.27 19.19 1.15
CA ARG A 106 -2.05 19.78 1.68
C ARG A 106 -1.13 20.32 0.58
N LEU A 107 -1.05 19.62 -0.56
CA LEU A 107 -0.31 20.09 -1.71
C LEU A 107 -0.86 21.43 -2.22
N ALA A 108 -2.18 21.55 -2.29
CA ALA A 108 -2.83 22.81 -2.70
C ALA A 108 -2.54 23.98 -1.73
N GLU A 109 -2.47 23.71 -0.42
CA GLU A 109 -2.05 24.72 0.56
C GLU A 109 -0.59 25.16 0.35
N LEU A 110 0.30 24.25 -0.03
CA LEU A 110 1.73 24.51 -0.16
C LEU A 110 2.12 25.23 -1.46
N ILE A 111 1.47 24.87 -2.59
CA ILE A 111 1.85 25.33 -3.93
C ILE A 111 0.70 26.00 -4.72
N GLY A 112 -0.47 26.14 -4.10
CA GLY A 112 -1.62 26.82 -4.72
C GLY A 112 -2.19 26.10 -5.95
N PRO A 113 -2.66 26.84 -6.97
CA PRO A 113 -3.38 26.27 -8.12
C PRO A 113 -2.61 25.25 -8.95
N VAL A 114 -1.28 25.25 -8.88
CA VAL A 114 -0.42 24.30 -9.60
C VAL A 114 -0.67 22.86 -9.11
N ALA A 115 -1.06 22.68 -7.85
CA ALA A 115 -1.38 21.37 -7.28
C ALA A 115 -2.47 20.63 -8.09
N GLY A 116 -3.50 21.33 -8.56
CA GLY A 116 -4.58 20.73 -9.35
C GLY A 116 -4.12 20.11 -10.68
N LYS A 117 -2.97 20.52 -11.21
CA LYS A 117 -2.39 19.94 -12.43
C LYS A 117 -1.88 18.52 -12.24
N LEU A 118 -1.58 18.11 -11.01
CA LEU A 118 -1.19 16.74 -10.70
C LEU A 118 -2.28 15.72 -11.07
N HIS A 119 -3.56 16.11 -11.01
CA HIS A 119 -4.68 15.22 -11.36
C HIS A 119 -4.94 15.11 -12.88
N THR A 120 -4.19 15.84 -13.72
CA THR A 120 -4.34 15.79 -15.19
C THR A 120 -4.07 14.36 -15.69
N ALA A 121 -4.97 13.84 -16.54
CA ALA A 121 -4.89 12.50 -17.14
C ALA A 121 -4.86 11.33 -16.12
N ARG A 122 -5.32 11.57 -14.90
CA ARG A 122 -5.41 10.58 -13.80
C ARG A 122 -6.82 10.58 -13.22
N SER A 123 -7.22 9.44 -12.64
CA SER A 123 -8.42 9.30 -11.82
C SER A 123 -8.01 8.78 -10.44
N ARG A 124 -8.89 8.91 -9.46
CA ARG A 124 -8.73 8.23 -8.17
C ARG A 124 -8.64 6.71 -8.36
N ASN A 125 -9.32 6.14 -9.37
CA ASN A 125 -9.35 4.70 -9.61
C ASN A 125 -7.97 4.12 -9.94
N ASP A 126 -7.24 4.68 -10.92
CA ASP A 126 -5.91 4.19 -11.28
C ASP A 126 -4.84 4.60 -10.25
N GLN A 127 -5.03 5.72 -9.56
CA GLN A 127 -4.20 6.15 -8.44
C GLN A 127 -4.25 5.13 -7.30
N VAL A 128 -5.44 4.84 -6.76
CA VAL A 128 -5.63 3.87 -5.67
C VAL A 128 -5.13 2.48 -6.05
N ALA A 129 -5.45 2.01 -7.27
CA ALA A 129 -5.00 0.69 -7.74
C ALA A 129 -3.46 0.60 -7.81
N THR A 130 -2.79 1.67 -8.24
CA THR A 130 -1.33 1.75 -8.31
C THR A 130 -0.72 1.72 -6.91
N ASP A 131 -1.20 2.55 -6.00
CA ASP A 131 -0.67 2.70 -4.66
C ASP A 131 -0.85 1.42 -3.84
N PHE A 132 -2.00 0.75 -4.00
CA PHE A 132 -2.26 -0.50 -3.33
C PHE A 132 -1.38 -1.65 -3.86
N ARG A 133 -1.11 -1.71 -5.18
CA ARG A 133 -0.15 -2.67 -5.73
C ARG A 133 1.27 -2.41 -5.24
N LEU A 134 1.71 -1.15 -5.19
CA LEU A 134 3.01 -0.78 -4.64
C LEU A 134 3.14 -1.19 -3.17
N TYR A 135 2.12 -0.90 -2.35
CA TYR A 135 2.07 -1.28 -0.95
C TYR A 135 2.17 -2.81 -0.76
N VAL A 136 1.31 -3.58 -1.44
CA VAL A 136 1.32 -5.05 -1.34
C VAL A 136 2.66 -5.62 -1.82
N ARG A 137 3.26 -5.04 -2.85
CA ARG A 137 4.60 -5.44 -3.33
C ARG A 137 5.66 -5.28 -2.25
N ASP A 138 5.69 -4.12 -1.60
CA ASP A 138 6.67 -3.84 -0.56
C ASP A 138 6.45 -4.72 0.68
N GLU A 139 5.20 -5.01 1.05
CA GLU A 139 4.87 -5.96 2.13
C GLU A 139 5.30 -7.39 1.79
N ILE A 140 5.13 -7.84 0.54
CA ILE A 140 5.63 -9.14 0.09
C ILE A 140 7.16 -9.21 0.21
N ASP A 141 7.87 -8.17 -0.22
CA ASP A 141 9.33 -8.11 -0.13
C ASP A 141 9.81 -8.16 1.33
N ALA A 142 9.12 -7.46 2.23
CA ALA A 142 9.40 -7.49 3.66
C ALA A 142 9.12 -8.87 4.28
N ILE A 143 8.00 -9.51 3.92
CA ILE A 143 7.65 -10.86 4.39
C ILE A 143 8.68 -11.88 3.89
N ASP A 144 9.09 -11.83 2.63
CA ASP A 144 10.11 -12.74 2.09
C ASP A 144 11.43 -12.61 2.83
N ALA A 145 11.87 -11.37 3.14
CA ALA A 145 13.08 -11.14 3.92
C ALA A 145 12.98 -11.74 5.34
N LEU A 146 11.84 -11.58 6.02
CA LEU A 146 11.61 -12.16 7.35
C LEU A 146 11.58 -13.69 7.31
N LEU A 147 10.94 -14.28 6.31
CA LEU A 147 10.93 -15.74 6.12
C LEU A 147 12.34 -16.29 5.83
N ALA A 148 13.15 -15.58 5.05
CA ALA A 148 14.55 -15.93 4.80
C ALA A 148 15.37 -15.92 6.09
N MET A 149 15.19 -14.89 6.94
CA MET A 149 15.86 -14.83 8.25
C MET A 149 15.43 -15.97 9.16
N LEU A 150 14.15 -16.31 9.19
CA LEU A 150 13.62 -17.45 9.97
C LEU A 150 14.21 -18.77 9.47
N GLN A 151 14.26 -18.99 8.15
CA GLN A 151 14.89 -20.18 7.58
C GLN A 151 16.36 -20.30 7.97
N LEU A 152 17.10 -19.19 7.95
CA LEU A 152 18.52 -19.17 8.35
C LEU A 152 18.67 -19.56 9.82
N ALA A 153 17.91 -18.97 10.73
CA ALA A 153 17.95 -19.28 12.16
C ALA A 153 17.62 -20.76 12.45
N LEU A 154 16.60 -21.30 11.74
CA LEU A 154 16.25 -22.72 11.86
C LEU A 154 17.35 -23.63 11.31
N ALA A 155 17.98 -23.28 10.20
CA ALA A 155 19.07 -24.07 9.61
C ALA A 155 20.34 -24.07 10.50
N GLU A 156 20.71 -22.91 11.07
CA GLU A 156 21.82 -22.81 12.02
C GLU A 156 21.57 -23.62 13.28
N THR A 157 20.34 -23.54 13.83
CA THR A 157 19.94 -24.38 15.00
C THR A 157 19.94 -25.85 14.63
N ALA A 158 19.44 -26.21 13.44
CA ALA A 158 19.46 -27.61 12.97
C ALA A 158 20.88 -28.18 12.85
N LEU A 159 21.83 -27.36 12.38
CA LEU A 159 23.25 -27.75 12.30
C LEU A 159 23.84 -27.97 13.68
N ALA A 160 23.58 -27.09 14.64
CA ALA A 160 24.06 -27.24 16.03
C ALA A 160 23.49 -28.48 16.72
N HIS A 161 22.31 -28.94 16.31
CA HIS A 161 21.60 -30.08 16.87
C HIS A 161 21.48 -31.29 15.93
N ALA A 162 22.38 -31.40 14.97
CA ALA A 162 22.37 -32.50 13.98
C ALA A 162 22.45 -33.90 14.58
N ALA A 163 23.11 -34.03 15.73
CA ALA A 163 23.25 -35.29 16.45
C ALA A 163 22.32 -35.45 17.70
N THR A 164 21.51 -34.43 17.98
CA THR A 164 20.57 -34.46 19.12
C THR A 164 19.37 -35.33 18.78
N VAL A 165 19.26 -36.49 19.44
CA VAL A 165 18.17 -37.44 19.20
C VAL A 165 16.91 -37.03 19.96
N MET A 166 15.77 -37.11 19.30
CA MET A 166 14.44 -36.90 19.88
C MET A 166 13.45 -37.95 19.36
N PRO A 167 12.34 -38.21 20.07
CA PRO A 167 11.28 -39.06 19.53
C PRO A 167 10.57 -38.33 18.37
N GLY A 168 10.37 -39.03 17.25
CA GLY A 168 9.40 -38.62 16.24
C GLY A 168 8.00 -39.05 16.67
N PHE A 169 6.98 -38.33 16.19
CA PHE A 169 5.58 -38.55 16.55
C PHE A 169 4.70 -38.75 15.31
N THR A 170 3.76 -39.70 15.44
CA THR A 170 2.60 -39.82 14.56
C THR A 170 1.36 -39.95 15.42
N HIS A 171 0.28 -39.20 15.08
CA HIS A 171 -0.96 -39.21 15.87
C HIS A 171 -0.75 -38.92 17.37
N LEU A 172 0.21 -38.03 17.68
CA LEU A 172 0.66 -37.69 19.04
C LEU A 172 1.23 -38.90 19.84
N GLN A 173 1.59 -39.98 19.16
CA GLN A 173 2.24 -41.16 19.73
C GLN A 173 3.70 -41.24 19.31
N THR A 174 4.57 -41.64 20.22
CA THR A 174 6.00 -41.85 19.93
C THR A 174 6.15 -42.89 18.82
N ALA A 175 6.93 -42.55 17.80
CA ALA A 175 7.26 -43.40 16.67
C ALA A 175 8.79 -43.62 16.60
N GLN A 176 9.39 -43.41 15.41
CA GLN A 176 10.83 -43.60 15.21
C GLN A 176 11.62 -42.43 15.83
N PRO A 177 12.85 -42.71 16.33
CA PRO A 177 13.77 -41.65 16.73
C PRO A 177 14.22 -40.84 15.50
N ILE A 178 14.33 -39.53 15.67
CA ILE A 178 14.83 -38.58 14.66
C ILE A 178 15.86 -37.65 15.28
N ALA A 179 16.64 -36.95 14.46
CA ALA A 179 17.45 -35.86 14.96
C ALA A 179 16.61 -34.58 15.07
N PHE A 180 16.84 -33.76 16.10
CA PHE A 180 16.18 -32.47 16.26
C PHE A 180 16.47 -31.54 15.08
N GLY A 181 17.71 -31.55 14.56
CA GLY A 181 18.05 -30.81 13.35
C GLY A 181 17.21 -31.23 12.14
N HIS A 182 16.93 -32.54 11.97
CA HIS A 182 16.06 -33.03 10.90
C HIS A 182 14.61 -32.49 11.03
N HIS A 183 14.10 -32.42 12.26
CA HIS A 183 12.79 -31.87 12.56
C HIS A 183 12.71 -30.38 12.19
N LEU A 184 13.72 -29.58 12.57
CA LEU A 184 13.76 -28.16 12.24
C LEU A 184 13.85 -27.90 10.72
N LEU A 185 14.58 -28.76 9.99
CA LEU A 185 14.67 -28.64 8.52
C LEU A 185 13.32 -28.87 7.82
N ALA A 186 12.38 -29.59 8.42
CA ALA A 186 11.03 -29.69 7.87
C ALA A 186 10.34 -28.31 7.78
N TYR A 187 10.57 -27.43 8.74
CA TYR A 187 10.06 -26.04 8.70
C TYR A 187 10.82 -25.17 7.71
N VAL A 188 12.12 -25.37 7.54
CA VAL A 188 12.90 -24.71 6.49
C VAL A 188 12.29 -25.00 5.11
N GLU A 189 11.89 -26.25 4.85
CA GLU A 189 11.21 -26.66 3.61
C GLU A 189 9.81 -26.02 3.47
N MET A 190 9.03 -25.93 4.55
CA MET A 190 7.71 -25.29 4.55
C MET A 190 7.83 -23.80 4.18
N PHE A 191 8.70 -23.06 4.87
CA PHE A 191 8.92 -21.64 4.60
C PHE A 191 9.57 -21.38 3.25
N GLY A 192 10.38 -22.32 2.74
CA GLY A 192 10.87 -22.24 1.35
C GLY A 192 9.75 -22.26 0.31
N ARG A 193 8.75 -23.12 0.52
CA ARG A 193 7.55 -23.15 -0.34
C ARG A 193 6.69 -21.89 -0.18
N ASP A 194 6.62 -21.32 1.03
CA ASP A 194 5.87 -20.07 1.26
C ASP A 194 6.54 -18.89 0.55
N ARG A 195 7.86 -18.77 0.61
CA ARG A 195 8.63 -17.79 -0.15
C ARG A 195 8.39 -17.93 -1.67
N GLY A 196 8.34 -19.16 -2.18
CA GLY A 196 7.97 -19.42 -3.58
C GLY A 196 6.58 -18.89 -3.93
N ARG A 197 5.58 -19.07 -3.06
CA ARG A 197 4.22 -18.52 -3.25
C ARG A 197 4.22 -17.00 -3.29
N PHE A 198 4.91 -16.35 -2.37
CA PHE A 198 5.03 -14.88 -2.36
C PHE A 198 5.77 -14.36 -3.58
N PHE A 199 6.83 -15.04 -4.03
CA PHE A 199 7.55 -14.69 -5.26
C PHE A 199 6.64 -14.75 -6.48
N ASP A 200 5.81 -15.78 -6.62
CA ASP A 200 4.87 -15.94 -7.72
C ASP A 200 3.76 -14.88 -7.67
N ALA A 201 3.19 -14.60 -6.49
CA ALA A 201 2.19 -13.55 -6.29
C ALA A 201 2.77 -12.18 -6.65
N ARG A 202 4.00 -11.89 -6.21
CA ARG A 202 4.72 -10.65 -6.54
C ARG A 202 4.91 -10.48 -8.04
N GLY A 203 5.23 -11.56 -8.76
CA GLY A 203 5.40 -11.54 -10.21
C GLY A 203 4.11 -11.12 -10.94
N ARG A 204 2.96 -11.69 -10.55
CA ARG A 204 1.65 -11.36 -11.14
C ARG A 204 1.14 -9.98 -10.75
N LEU A 205 1.41 -9.53 -9.54
CA LEU A 205 1.09 -8.20 -9.05
C LEU A 205 1.81 -7.09 -9.84
N ASN A 206 3.00 -7.35 -10.39
CA ASN A 206 3.96 -6.32 -10.81
C ASN A 206 3.63 -5.69 -12.18
N GLU A 207 2.38 -5.26 -12.37
CA GLU A 207 1.90 -4.50 -13.52
C GLU A 207 1.31 -3.16 -13.07
N SER A 208 1.62 -2.07 -13.81
CA SER A 208 1.20 -0.71 -13.46
C SER A 208 -0.21 -0.39 -13.97
N PRO A 209 -1.18 -0.07 -13.11
CA PRO A 209 -2.48 0.42 -13.52
C PRO A 209 -2.46 1.88 -14.00
N LEU A 210 -1.44 2.66 -13.63
CA LEU A 210 -1.38 4.10 -13.84
C LEU A 210 -1.48 4.45 -15.32
N GLY A 211 -2.39 5.40 -15.63
CA GLY A 211 -2.75 5.78 -16.98
C GLY A 211 -4.00 5.09 -17.54
N ALA A 212 -4.61 4.16 -16.77
CA ALA A 212 -5.94 3.64 -17.07
C ALA A 212 -7.04 4.67 -16.79
N ALA A 213 -6.73 5.74 -16.08
CA ALA A 213 -7.64 6.78 -15.62
C ALA A 213 -8.85 6.19 -14.88
N ALA A 214 -10.07 6.65 -15.14
CA ALA A 214 -11.24 6.11 -14.46
C ALA A 214 -11.49 4.63 -14.78
N LEU A 215 -11.37 4.25 -16.07
CA LEU A 215 -11.52 2.87 -16.57
C LEU A 215 -11.14 2.65 -18.05
N ALA A 216 -11.08 3.73 -18.86
CA ALA A 216 -10.95 3.63 -20.32
C ALA A 216 -9.73 4.37 -20.89
N GLY A 217 -8.78 4.75 -20.02
CA GLY A 217 -7.63 5.54 -20.40
C GLY A 217 -7.95 7.03 -20.54
N THR A 218 -7.09 7.77 -21.23
CA THR A 218 -7.19 9.22 -21.39
C THR A 218 -6.80 9.63 -22.82
N SER A 219 -7.32 10.79 -23.29
CA SER A 219 -6.93 11.39 -24.55
C SER A 219 -5.62 12.18 -24.50
N PHE A 220 -5.06 12.39 -23.32
CA PHE A 220 -3.75 13.03 -23.17
C PHE A 220 -2.64 12.10 -23.66
N PRO A 221 -1.56 12.64 -24.28
CA PRO A 221 -0.43 11.85 -24.77
C PRO A 221 0.50 11.44 -23.62
N ILE A 222 0.00 10.62 -22.68
CA ILE A 222 0.78 10.12 -21.56
C ILE A 222 1.69 8.96 -21.99
N ASP A 223 2.80 8.77 -21.26
CA ASP A 223 3.70 7.64 -21.41
C ASP A 223 3.56 6.68 -20.22
N ARG A 224 2.79 5.60 -20.42
CA ARG A 224 2.55 4.57 -19.39
C ARG A 224 3.77 3.71 -19.11
N ASP A 225 4.65 3.53 -20.10
CA ASP A 225 5.89 2.78 -19.92
C ASP A 225 6.88 3.56 -19.05
N ALA A 226 6.98 4.88 -19.24
CA ALA A 226 7.82 5.74 -18.41
C ALA A 226 7.39 5.69 -16.93
N THR A 227 6.08 5.78 -16.63
CA THR A 227 5.57 5.68 -15.25
C THR A 227 5.75 4.29 -14.67
N ALA A 228 5.47 3.22 -15.43
CA ALA A 228 5.70 1.85 -14.97
C ALA A 228 7.17 1.61 -14.62
N LYS A 229 8.09 2.06 -15.47
CA LYS A 229 9.54 1.96 -15.24
C LYS A 229 9.98 2.76 -14.02
N ALA A 230 9.50 3.99 -13.86
CA ALA A 230 9.83 4.84 -12.71
C ALA A 230 9.37 4.22 -11.37
N LEU A 231 8.27 3.46 -11.39
CA LEU A 231 7.71 2.77 -10.24
C LEU A 231 8.18 1.31 -10.10
N LEU A 232 9.13 0.88 -10.93
CA LEU A 232 9.70 -0.47 -10.94
C LEU A 232 8.64 -1.57 -11.18
N PHE A 233 7.58 -1.27 -11.90
CA PHE A 233 6.70 -2.28 -12.46
C PHE A 233 7.33 -2.93 -13.70
N ALA A 234 6.96 -4.17 -13.97
CA ALA A 234 7.46 -4.91 -15.14
C ALA A 234 6.96 -4.31 -16.46
N ARG A 235 5.71 -3.81 -16.45
CA ARG A 235 5.03 -3.20 -17.61
C ARG A 235 3.74 -2.49 -17.18
N PRO A 236 3.14 -1.66 -18.06
CA PRO A 236 1.76 -1.21 -17.86
C PRO A 236 0.77 -2.39 -17.97
N SER A 237 -0.33 -2.33 -17.22
CA SER A 237 -1.44 -3.29 -17.35
C SER A 237 -2.02 -3.26 -18.77
N ALA A 238 -2.35 -4.43 -19.32
CA ALA A 238 -2.74 -4.57 -20.72
C ALA A 238 -4.15 -4.06 -21.01
N ASN A 239 -5.06 -4.15 -20.04
CA ASN A 239 -6.45 -3.72 -20.18
C ASN A 239 -6.81 -2.70 -19.10
N SER A 240 -7.35 -1.55 -19.50
CA SER A 240 -7.64 -0.44 -18.59
C SER A 240 -8.81 -0.71 -17.64
N LEU A 241 -9.79 -1.51 -18.04
CA LEU A 241 -10.91 -1.90 -17.17
C LEU A 241 -10.44 -2.83 -16.05
N ASP A 242 -9.66 -3.83 -16.41
CA ASP A 242 -9.05 -4.78 -15.48
C ASP A 242 -8.07 -4.07 -14.54
N ALA A 243 -7.25 -3.17 -15.06
CA ALA A 243 -6.24 -2.43 -14.31
C ALA A 243 -6.77 -1.72 -13.06
N VAL A 244 -7.98 -1.13 -13.13
CA VAL A 244 -8.60 -0.38 -12.02
C VAL A 244 -9.51 -1.23 -11.16
N SER A 245 -10.02 -2.36 -11.66
CA SER A 245 -10.97 -3.22 -10.96
C SER A 245 -10.34 -4.43 -10.29
N ASP A 246 -9.21 -4.91 -10.79
CA ASP A 246 -8.52 -6.08 -10.27
C ASP A 246 -8.10 -5.93 -8.79
N ARG A 247 -8.35 -6.98 -8.03
CA ARG A 247 -7.91 -7.14 -6.64
C ARG A 247 -7.33 -8.55 -6.40
N ASP A 248 -7.12 -9.34 -7.46
CA ASP A 248 -6.59 -10.70 -7.39
C ASP A 248 -5.22 -10.71 -6.70
N PHE A 249 -4.39 -9.70 -6.96
CA PHE A 249 -3.07 -9.55 -6.33
C PHE A 249 -3.16 -9.48 -4.79
N ALA A 250 -4.19 -8.85 -4.23
CA ALA A 250 -4.41 -8.79 -2.79
C ALA A 250 -4.93 -10.13 -2.26
N LEU A 251 -5.89 -10.74 -2.96
CA LEU A 251 -6.46 -12.04 -2.59
C LEU A 251 -5.40 -13.15 -2.62
N GLU A 252 -4.55 -13.18 -3.64
CA GLU A 252 -3.47 -14.14 -3.78
C GLU A 252 -2.42 -13.98 -2.67
N SER A 253 -2.04 -12.73 -2.36
CA SER A 253 -1.11 -12.43 -1.27
C SER A 253 -1.66 -12.87 0.08
N LEU A 254 -2.96 -12.64 0.35
CA LEU A 254 -3.64 -13.10 1.55
C LEU A 254 -3.74 -14.64 1.61
N ALA A 255 -3.95 -15.31 0.48
CA ALA A 255 -3.94 -16.77 0.42
C ALA A 255 -2.56 -17.34 0.75
N ALA A 256 -1.49 -16.77 0.18
CA ALA A 256 -0.11 -17.13 0.51
C ALA A 256 0.19 -16.91 2.00
N ALA A 257 -0.21 -15.75 2.54
CA ALA A 257 -0.05 -15.40 3.95
C ALA A 257 -0.80 -16.37 4.88
N SER A 258 -2.00 -16.81 4.51
CA SER A 258 -2.78 -17.79 5.29
C SER A 258 -2.08 -19.14 5.38
N ILE A 259 -1.43 -19.61 4.30
CA ILE A 259 -0.65 -20.84 4.31
C ILE A 259 0.59 -20.67 5.20
N ALA A 260 1.32 -19.57 5.04
CA ALA A 260 2.50 -19.27 5.86
C ALA A 260 2.14 -19.17 7.36
N ALA A 261 1.02 -18.54 7.70
CA ALA A 261 0.51 -18.46 9.07
C ALA A 261 0.19 -19.84 9.65
N THR A 262 -0.30 -20.77 8.83
CA THR A 262 -0.51 -22.18 9.26
C THR A 262 0.82 -22.86 9.62
N HIS A 263 1.89 -22.63 8.84
CA HIS A 263 3.21 -23.18 9.16
C HIS A 263 3.81 -22.55 10.41
N LEU A 264 3.66 -21.24 10.58
CA LEU A 264 4.09 -20.54 11.80
C LEU A 264 3.33 -21.03 13.04
N SER A 265 2.01 -21.24 12.93
CA SER A 265 1.18 -21.77 14.00
C SER A 265 1.64 -23.17 14.44
N ARG A 266 1.96 -24.05 13.47
CA ARG A 266 2.48 -25.39 13.77
C ARG A 266 3.82 -25.34 14.51
N LEU A 267 4.75 -24.51 14.07
CA LEU A 267 6.03 -24.33 14.75
C LEU A 267 5.83 -23.81 16.18
N ALA A 268 4.96 -22.79 16.34
CA ALA A 268 4.67 -22.24 17.66
C ALA A 268 4.02 -23.25 18.60
N GLU A 269 3.11 -24.08 18.11
CA GLU A 269 2.45 -25.14 18.89
C GLU A 269 3.47 -26.17 19.39
N GLU A 270 4.40 -26.62 18.55
CA GLU A 270 5.42 -27.56 18.92
C GLU A 270 6.39 -26.99 19.98
N LEU A 271 6.79 -25.73 19.83
CA LEU A 271 7.59 -25.03 20.84
C LEU A 271 6.85 -24.92 22.18
N GLY A 272 5.54 -24.67 22.15
CA GLY A 272 4.71 -24.68 23.35
C GLY A 272 4.59 -26.07 24.01
N LEU A 273 4.55 -27.14 23.22
CA LEU A 273 4.51 -28.51 23.73
C LEU A 273 5.83 -28.95 24.38
N TRP A 274 6.96 -28.36 23.97
CA TRP A 274 8.29 -28.74 24.49
C TRP A 274 8.77 -27.88 25.65
N SER A 275 8.09 -26.77 25.93
CA SER A 275 8.41 -25.84 27.04
C SER A 275 7.72 -26.22 28.34
#